data_8c6214500567cebe1d356d8afa35f007
#
_entry.id   8c6214500567cebe1d356d8afa35f007
#
_cell.length_a   1.000
_cell.length_b   1.000
_cell.length_c   1.000
_cell.angle_alpha   90.00
_cell.angle_beta   90.00
_cell.angle_gamma   90.00
#
_symmetry.space_group_name_H-M   'P 1'
#
loop_
_entity.id
_entity.type
_entity.pdbx_description
1 polymer ?
#
loop_
_entity_poly.entity_id
_entity_poly.type
_entity_poly.pdbx_seq_one_letter_code
_entity_poly.pdbx_strand_id
1 'polypeptide(L)'
;MKNINVPYIEGLDTLSFQEMDQAMETSAAKDFISVVNWKEYPYQPLVAFSIARSATHLVIKYNVRGLDLRAVAMEDNGPVWEDSCCEFFMSHPTDGTYYNFELNCVGTLLASKRRSRNDADMFSEDMLSQIKRYSTLKKQVIEENGEIRSWSTALCIPFSLVGLDGNNLPEEIRANFYKCGDKTAHTHFLSWNPINLPSPDFHRPEFFGTVTLGK
;
A
#
# COMPACT_ATOMS: atom_id res chain seq x y z
N MET A 1 15.73 7.25 9.33
CA MET A 1 14.33 6.78 9.29
C MET A 1 13.50 7.85 8.61
N LYS A 2 12.68 7.50 7.62
CA LYS A 2 11.80 8.45 6.92
C LYS A 2 10.60 8.84 7.80
N ASN A 3 10.06 10.02 7.55
CA ASN A 3 8.87 10.56 8.20
C ASN A 3 7.98 11.20 7.14
N ILE A 4 6.65 11.06 7.28
CA ILE A 4 5.65 11.73 6.45
C ILE A 4 4.48 12.22 7.30
N ASN A 5 4.04 13.45 7.09
CA ASN A 5 2.89 14.04 7.77
C ASN A 5 1.65 13.85 6.91
N VAL A 6 0.63 13.19 7.46
CA VAL A 6 -0.62 12.87 6.77
C VAL A 6 -1.62 14.03 6.96
N PRO A 7 -1.96 14.77 5.90
CA PRO A 7 -2.94 15.85 6.00
C PRO A 7 -4.35 15.30 6.20
N TYR A 8 -5.16 16.07 6.93
CA TYR A 8 -6.60 15.87 7.02
C TYR A 8 -7.29 16.53 5.83
N ILE A 9 -8.16 15.78 5.16
CA ILE A 9 -9.04 16.28 4.09
C ILE A 9 -10.47 15.90 4.45
N GLU A 10 -11.30 16.91 4.69
CA GLU A 10 -12.70 16.73 5.10
C GLU A 10 -13.48 15.94 4.05
N GLY A 11 -14.21 14.91 4.49
CA GLY A 11 -15.08 14.10 3.63
C GLY A 11 -14.39 13.26 2.55
N LEU A 12 -13.06 13.14 2.58
CA LEU A 12 -12.26 12.45 1.55
C LEU A 12 -12.78 11.04 1.23
N ASP A 13 -13.23 10.29 2.23
CA ASP A 13 -13.77 8.94 2.11
C ASP A 13 -15.18 8.87 1.50
N THR A 14 -15.88 10.01 1.40
CA THR A 14 -17.24 10.10 0.83
C THR A 14 -17.25 10.57 -0.62
N LEU A 15 -16.12 11.08 -1.11
CA LEU A 15 -15.98 11.59 -2.47
C LEU A 15 -16.12 10.46 -3.50
N SER A 16 -16.57 10.82 -4.71
CA SER A 16 -16.42 9.96 -5.88
C SER A 16 -14.94 9.73 -6.13
N PHE A 17 -14.61 8.67 -6.86
CA PHE A 17 -13.21 8.39 -7.16
C PHE A 17 -12.49 9.55 -7.86
N GLN A 18 -13.14 10.19 -8.82
CA GLN A 18 -12.54 11.31 -9.55
C GLN A 18 -12.27 12.52 -8.64
N GLU A 19 -13.18 12.86 -7.74
CA GLU A 19 -13.01 13.92 -6.75
C GLU A 19 -11.92 13.56 -5.73
N MET A 20 -11.89 12.32 -5.25
CA MET A 20 -10.84 11.81 -4.37
C MET A 20 -9.47 11.89 -5.06
N ASP A 21 -9.38 11.48 -6.32
CA ASP A 21 -8.15 11.55 -7.11
C ASP A 21 -7.62 12.98 -7.20
N GLN A 22 -8.50 13.93 -7.51
CA GLN A 22 -8.18 15.35 -7.54
C GLN A 22 -7.72 15.90 -6.17
N ALA A 23 -8.42 15.53 -5.09
CA ALA A 23 -8.07 15.94 -3.74
C ALA A 23 -6.71 15.36 -3.31
N MET A 24 -6.44 14.08 -3.63
CA MET A 24 -5.15 13.43 -3.37
C MET A 24 -4.01 14.09 -4.17
N GLU A 25 -4.26 14.50 -5.41
CA GLU A 25 -3.24 15.19 -6.20
C GLU A 25 -2.90 16.58 -5.65
N THR A 26 -3.86 17.31 -5.11
CA THR A 26 -3.66 18.69 -4.66
C THR A 26 -3.23 18.82 -3.21
N SER A 27 -3.69 17.93 -2.33
CA SER A 27 -3.64 18.16 -0.87
C SER A 27 -3.00 17.02 -0.08
N ALA A 28 -2.79 15.83 -0.67
CA ALA A 28 -2.16 14.71 0.05
C ALA A 28 -0.65 14.91 0.19
N ALA A 29 -0.08 14.32 1.24
CA ALA A 29 1.38 14.16 1.35
C ALA A 29 1.86 13.12 0.34
N LYS A 30 3.04 13.35 -0.24
CA LYS A 30 3.59 12.50 -1.31
C LYS A 30 5.04 12.16 -1.02
N ASP A 31 5.45 10.94 -1.39
CA ASP A 31 6.85 10.53 -1.45
C ASP A 31 7.01 9.38 -2.46
N PHE A 32 8.25 8.91 -2.64
CA PHE A 32 8.60 7.84 -3.58
C PHE A 32 8.96 6.55 -2.86
N ILE A 33 8.51 5.43 -3.42
CA ILE A 33 9.00 4.09 -3.08
C ILE A 33 10.19 3.82 -4.00
N SER A 34 11.40 4.12 -3.52
CA SER A 34 12.59 4.19 -4.38
C SER A 34 13.82 3.50 -3.82
N VAL A 35 13.72 2.86 -2.65
CA VAL A 35 14.86 2.18 -2.05
C VAL A 35 14.97 0.77 -2.61
N VAL A 36 16.05 0.51 -3.36
CA VAL A 36 16.47 -0.84 -3.78
C VAL A 36 17.29 -1.43 -2.65
N ASN A 37 16.68 -2.26 -1.81
CA ASN A 37 17.35 -2.84 -0.65
C ASN A 37 18.30 -4.00 -1.01
N TRP A 38 18.01 -4.73 -2.08
CA TRP A 38 18.73 -5.94 -2.50
C TRP A 38 19.25 -5.80 -3.92
N LYS A 39 20.56 -5.81 -4.07
CA LYS A 39 21.26 -5.55 -5.34
C LYS A 39 21.01 -6.62 -6.40
N GLU A 40 20.59 -7.79 -5.97
CA GLU A 40 20.22 -8.91 -6.83
C GLU A 40 18.91 -8.63 -7.62
N TYR A 41 18.13 -7.65 -7.17
CA TYR A 41 16.87 -7.20 -7.77
C TYR A 41 16.94 -5.72 -8.15
N PRO A 42 17.75 -5.36 -9.15
CA PRO A 42 18.10 -3.95 -9.41
C PRO A 42 17.01 -3.18 -10.16
N TYR A 43 15.98 -3.86 -10.67
CA TYR A 43 14.93 -3.17 -11.41
C TYR A 43 14.14 -2.22 -10.51
N GLN A 44 14.01 -0.99 -10.97
CA GLN A 44 13.38 0.10 -10.22
C GLN A 44 12.36 0.84 -11.08
N PRO A 45 11.07 0.45 -11.07
CA PRO A 45 10.01 1.27 -11.65
C PRO A 45 9.89 2.61 -10.90
N LEU A 46 9.36 3.62 -11.57
CA LEU A 46 9.01 4.88 -10.91
C LEU A 46 7.71 4.67 -10.13
N VAL A 47 7.78 4.82 -8.82
CA VAL A 47 6.63 4.63 -7.93
C VAL A 47 6.52 5.80 -6.96
N ALA A 48 5.44 6.57 -7.09
CA ALA A 48 5.05 7.58 -6.11
C ALA A 48 3.83 7.09 -5.33
N PHE A 49 3.74 7.42 -4.06
CA PHE A 49 2.52 7.28 -3.29
C PHE A 49 2.06 8.62 -2.76
N SER A 50 0.77 8.74 -2.54
CA SER A 50 0.12 9.85 -1.87
C SER A 50 -0.66 9.30 -0.68
N ILE A 51 -0.64 10.01 0.45
CA ILE A 51 -1.38 9.62 1.65
C ILE A 51 -2.07 10.83 2.27
N ALA A 52 -3.33 10.64 2.65
CA ALA A 52 -4.15 11.60 3.39
C ALA A 52 -5.13 10.85 4.29
N ARG A 53 -5.83 11.56 5.16
CA ARG A 53 -6.89 10.98 5.99
C ARG A 53 -8.15 11.84 5.98
N SER A 54 -9.28 11.20 6.21
CA SER A 54 -10.51 11.84 6.67
C SER A 54 -10.65 11.71 8.19
N ALA A 55 -11.84 11.97 8.71
CA ALA A 55 -12.16 11.73 10.12
C ALA A 55 -12.16 10.23 10.47
N THR A 56 -12.38 9.34 9.52
CA THR A 56 -12.68 7.91 9.73
C THR A 56 -11.83 6.96 8.88
N HIS A 57 -11.07 7.46 7.89
CA HIS A 57 -10.34 6.63 6.93
C HIS A 57 -8.94 7.15 6.66
N LEU A 58 -8.05 6.21 6.39
CA LEU A 58 -6.76 6.47 5.76
C LEU A 58 -6.91 6.21 4.25
N VAL A 59 -6.45 7.15 3.44
CA VAL A 59 -6.49 7.01 1.97
C VAL A 59 -5.07 7.01 1.43
N ILE A 60 -4.75 5.98 0.64
CA ILE A 60 -3.44 5.79 0.03
C ILE A 60 -3.64 5.59 -1.47
N LYS A 61 -2.92 6.35 -2.27
CA LYS A 61 -2.90 6.21 -3.73
C LYS A 61 -1.48 5.95 -4.20
N TYR A 62 -1.34 5.03 -5.14
CA TYR A 62 -0.09 4.74 -5.82
C TYR A 62 -0.16 5.15 -7.29
N ASN A 63 0.91 5.76 -7.78
CA ASN A 63 1.13 6.04 -9.19
C ASN A 63 2.40 5.31 -9.62
N VAL A 64 2.28 4.41 -10.57
CA VAL A 64 3.38 3.55 -11.02
C VAL A 64 3.62 3.73 -12.50
N ARG A 65 4.90 3.81 -12.89
CA ARG A 65 5.34 3.74 -14.29
C ARG A 65 6.54 2.81 -14.40
N GLY A 66 6.42 1.78 -15.20
CA GLY A 66 7.49 0.79 -15.38
C GLY A 66 7.20 -0.21 -16.46
N LEU A 67 8.11 -1.16 -16.59
CA LEU A 67 7.98 -2.34 -17.46
C LEU A 67 7.12 -3.40 -16.74
N ASP A 68 6.68 -4.42 -17.49
CA ASP A 68 6.09 -5.65 -16.97
C ASP A 68 4.82 -5.44 -16.15
N LEU A 69 3.74 -5.19 -16.81
CA LEU A 69 2.43 -5.16 -16.19
C LEU A 69 1.89 -6.59 -16.06
N ARG A 70 1.77 -7.08 -14.82
CA ARG A 70 1.24 -8.40 -14.50
C ARG A 70 0.08 -8.30 -13.52
N ALA A 71 -1.03 -9.00 -13.80
CA ALA A 71 -2.16 -9.23 -12.93
C ALA A 71 -2.79 -10.59 -13.23
N VAL A 72 -2.51 -11.60 -12.43
CA VAL A 72 -3.03 -12.97 -12.56
C VAL A 72 -3.87 -13.35 -11.35
N ALA A 73 -3.55 -12.83 -10.16
CA ALA A 73 -4.36 -12.99 -8.97
C ALA A 73 -5.64 -12.14 -9.08
N MET A 74 -6.78 -12.80 -9.32
CA MET A 74 -8.07 -12.13 -9.52
C MET A 74 -8.99 -12.20 -8.30
N GLU A 75 -8.67 -13.07 -7.34
CA GLU A 75 -9.46 -13.26 -6.12
C GLU A 75 -8.74 -12.61 -4.92
N ASP A 76 -9.50 -11.96 -4.06
CA ASP A 76 -8.99 -11.35 -2.84
C ASP A 76 -8.36 -12.42 -1.93
N ASN A 77 -7.36 -11.99 -1.16
CA ASN A 77 -6.50 -12.86 -0.37
C ASN A 77 -5.69 -13.90 -1.19
N GLY A 78 -5.70 -13.78 -2.52
CA GLY A 78 -4.82 -14.53 -3.41
C GLY A 78 -3.38 -13.98 -3.41
N PRO A 79 -2.47 -14.59 -4.19
CA PRO A 79 -1.05 -14.25 -4.21
C PRO A 79 -0.76 -12.97 -5.02
N VAL A 80 -1.33 -11.84 -4.60
CA VAL A 80 -1.22 -10.54 -5.30
C VAL A 80 0.21 -9.99 -5.37
N TRP A 81 1.08 -10.39 -4.43
CA TRP A 81 2.51 -10.03 -4.41
C TRP A 81 3.30 -10.60 -5.61
N GLU A 82 2.78 -11.66 -6.24
CA GLU A 82 3.36 -12.23 -7.46
C GLU A 82 3.15 -11.33 -8.69
N ASP A 83 2.16 -10.43 -8.62
CA ASP A 83 1.78 -9.48 -9.67
C ASP A 83 2.52 -8.14 -9.53
N SER A 84 2.18 -7.19 -10.41
CA SER A 84 2.55 -5.78 -10.22
C SER A 84 1.81 -5.23 -9.03
N CYS A 85 2.42 -5.29 -7.84
CA CYS A 85 1.79 -5.04 -6.55
C CYS A 85 2.38 -3.82 -5.84
N CYS A 86 1.52 -3.04 -5.19
CA CYS A 86 1.90 -2.01 -4.22
C CYS A 86 1.34 -2.38 -2.85
N GLU A 87 2.10 -2.09 -1.79
CA GLU A 87 1.74 -2.55 -0.45
C GLU A 87 1.87 -1.43 0.58
N PHE A 88 0.99 -1.48 1.57
CA PHE A 88 1.04 -0.63 2.76
C PHE A 88 1.00 -1.52 4.00
N PHE A 89 2.03 -1.41 4.83
CA PHE A 89 2.08 -2.09 6.12
C PHE A 89 2.12 -1.06 7.24
N MET A 90 1.35 -1.29 8.30
CA MET A 90 1.34 -0.41 9.46
C MET A 90 1.27 -1.19 10.77
N SER A 91 2.00 -0.75 11.79
CA SER A 91 1.91 -1.31 13.12
C SER A 91 0.56 -0.98 13.75
N HIS A 92 -0.03 -1.94 14.48
CA HIS A 92 -1.13 -1.65 15.38
C HIS A 92 -0.65 -0.67 16.47
N PRO A 93 -1.46 0.30 16.88
CA PRO A 93 -1.01 1.34 17.81
C PRO A 93 -0.52 0.82 19.17
N THR A 94 -1.06 -0.31 19.65
CA THR A 94 -0.89 -0.71 21.06
C THR A 94 -0.56 -2.17 21.32
N ASP A 95 -0.82 -3.11 20.41
CA ASP A 95 -0.77 -4.57 20.72
C ASP A 95 0.44 -5.32 20.14
N GLY A 96 1.37 -4.61 19.49
CA GLY A 96 2.59 -5.19 18.94
C GLY A 96 2.39 -5.97 17.63
N THR A 97 1.16 -6.04 17.10
CA THR A 97 0.87 -6.61 15.79
C THR A 97 1.03 -5.56 14.68
N TYR A 98 0.89 -5.97 13.44
CA TYR A 98 0.86 -5.07 12.30
C TYR A 98 -0.17 -5.55 11.26
N TYR A 99 -0.60 -4.63 10.42
CA TYR A 99 -1.47 -4.89 9.29
C TYR A 99 -0.67 -4.82 8.00
N ASN A 100 -1.03 -5.64 7.02
CA ASN A 100 -0.57 -5.52 5.64
C ASN A 100 -1.76 -5.43 4.69
N PHE A 101 -1.61 -4.57 3.70
CA PHE A 101 -2.53 -4.37 2.58
C PHE A 101 -1.70 -4.45 1.32
N GLU A 102 -1.93 -5.49 0.52
CA GLU A 102 -1.21 -5.76 -0.72
C GLU A 102 -2.20 -5.68 -1.88
N LEU A 103 -2.02 -4.71 -2.76
CA LEU A 103 -2.95 -4.38 -3.84
C LEU A 103 -2.26 -4.54 -5.18
N ASN A 104 -2.73 -5.47 -6.02
CA ASN A 104 -2.19 -5.56 -7.37
C ASN A 104 -2.73 -4.44 -8.28
N CYS A 105 -2.16 -4.31 -9.47
CA CYS A 105 -2.46 -3.22 -10.41
C CYS A 105 -3.91 -3.20 -10.91
N VAL A 106 -4.70 -4.26 -10.75
CA VAL A 106 -6.12 -4.32 -11.14
C VAL A 106 -7.08 -4.23 -9.94
N GLY A 107 -6.56 -3.99 -8.72
CA GLY A 107 -7.38 -3.77 -7.54
C GLY A 107 -7.75 -5.02 -6.76
N THR A 108 -7.13 -6.17 -7.02
CA THR A 108 -7.25 -7.36 -6.15
C THR A 108 -6.44 -7.13 -4.88
N LEU A 109 -7.02 -7.39 -3.72
CA LEU A 109 -6.47 -7.06 -2.41
C LEU A 109 -6.27 -8.29 -1.54
N LEU A 110 -5.09 -8.37 -0.93
CA LEU A 110 -4.85 -9.20 0.24
C LEU A 110 -4.70 -8.27 1.45
N ALA A 111 -5.41 -8.59 2.54
CA ALA A 111 -5.24 -7.87 3.80
C ALA A 111 -5.26 -8.82 5.00
N SER A 112 -4.41 -8.54 5.98
CA SER A 112 -4.37 -9.31 7.21
C SER A 112 -3.85 -8.50 8.40
N LYS A 113 -4.16 -8.97 9.61
CA LYS A 113 -3.51 -8.59 10.86
C LYS A 113 -2.50 -9.66 11.22
N ARG A 114 -1.26 -9.27 11.52
CA ARG A 114 -0.15 -10.21 11.68
C ARG A 114 0.59 -10.05 13.00
N ARG A 115 1.02 -11.18 13.55
CA ARG A 115 2.00 -11.27 14.64
C ARG A 115 3.42 -11.49 14.08
N SER A 116 3.50 -12.15 12.91
CA SER A 116 4.74 -12.36 12.17
C SER A 116 4.43 -12.64 10.69
N ARG A 117 5.46 -12.84 9.85
CA ARG A 117 5.28 -13.22 8.43
C ARG A 117 4.41 -14.47 8.26
N ASN A 118 4.55 -15.45 9.15
CA ASN A 118 3.88 -16.76 9.04
C ASN A 118 2.67 -16.91 10.00
N ASP A 119 2.33 -15.87 10.75
CA ASP A 119 1.23 -15.89 11.72
C ASP A 119 0.30 -14.69 11.43
N ALA A 120 -0.78 -14.96 10.72
CA ALA A 120 -1.69 -13.96 10.17
C ALA A 120 -3.15 -14.35 10.38
N ASP A 121 -3.94 -13.37 10.77
CA ASP A 121 -5.40 -13.40 10.70
C ASP A 121 -5.83 -12.67 9.44
N MET A 122 -6.25 -13.42 8.41
CA MET A 122 -6.70 -12.85 7.15
C MET A 122 -8.01 -12.08 7.33
N PHE A 123 -8.14 -10.96 6.64
CA PHE A 123 -9.41 -10.23 6.64
C PHE A 123 -10.50 -11.05 5.96
N SER A 124 -11.68 -11.12 6.59
CA SER A 124 -12.85 -11.74 6.01
C SER A 124 -13.37 -10.96 4.80
N GLU A 125 -14.23 -11.57 3.99
CA GLU A 125 -14.92 -10.90 2.88
C GLU A 125 -15.65 -9.63 3.34
N ASP A 126 -16.31 -9.69 4.51
CA ASP A 126 -17.01 -8.55 5.11
C ASP A 126 -16.05 -7.40 5.46
N MET A 127 -14.86 -7.71 5.97
CA MET A 127 -13.83 -6.70 6.24
C MET A 127 -13.26 -6.11 4.95
N LEU A 128 -12.96 -6.96 3.97
CA LEU A 128 -12.43 -6.54 2.67
C LEU A 128 -13.44 -5.66 1.90
N SER A 129 -14.75 -5.94 2.02
CA SER A 129 -15.81 -5.16 1.38
C SER A 129 -15.93 -3.72 1.90
N GLN A 130 -15.47 -3.46 3.13
CA GLN A 130 -15.45 -2.12 3.74
C GLN A 130 -14.29 -1.26 3.20
N ILE A 131 -13.26 -1.88 2.60
CA ILE A 131 -12.12 -1.16 2.02
C ILE A 131 -12.47 -0.79 0.58
N LYS A 132 -12.72 0.50 0.34
CA LYS A 132 -12.91 0.97 -1.02
C LYS A 132 -11.59 0.89 -1.78
N ARG A 133 -11.63 0.33 -2.97
CA ARG A 133 -10.48 0.10 -3.84
C ARG A 133 -10.71 0.66 -5.21
N TYR A 134 -9.65 1.11 -5.80
CA TYR A 134 -9.70 1.64 -7.14
C TYR A 134 -8.46 1.25 -7.96
N SER A 135 -8.67 1.10 -9.26
CA SER A 135 -7.60 0.97 -10.25
C SER A 135 -7.97 1.70 -11.53
N THR A 136 -6.98 2.30 -12.19
CA THR A 136 -7.13 2.83 -13.56
C THR A 136 -7.22 1.73 -14.61
N LEU A 137 -6.89 0.49 -14.24
CA LEU A 137 -6.97 -0.68 -15.12
C LEU A 137 -8.26 -1.46 -14.85
N LYS A 138 -8.80 -2.07 -15.89
CA LYS A 138 -9.93 -3.00 -15.73
C LYS A 138 -9.46 -4.28 -15.04
N LYS A 139 -10.31 -4.86 -14.19
CA LYS A 139 -10.05 -6.14 -13.54
C LYS A 139 -10.11 -7.27 -14.58
N GLN A 140 -8.95 -7.68 -15.06
CA GLN A 140 -8.75 -8.76 -16.03
C GLN A 140 -7.33 -9.30 -15.90
N VAL A 141 -7.08 -10.52 -16.37
CA VAL A 141 -5.74 -11.09 -16.44
C VAL A 141 -4.90 -10.29 -17.42
N ILE A 142 -3.71 -9.89 -16.98
CA ILE A 142 -2.72 -9.13 -17.77
C ILE A 142 -1.35 -9.77 -17.56
N GLU A 143 -0.65 -10.04 -18.65
CA GLU A 143 0.76 -10.45 -18.67
C GLU A 143 1.47 -9.74 -19.81
N GLU A 144 1.97 -8.52 -19.53
CA GLU A 144 2.67 -7.69 -20.52
C GLU A 144 4.13 -7.49 -20.07
N ASN A 145 5.07 -7.84 -20.91
CA ASN A 145 6.50 -7.78 -20.63
C ASN A 145 7.19 -6.80 -21.58
N GLY A 146 8.14 -6.02 -21.04
CA GLY A 146 9.02 -5.15 -21.82
C GLY A 146 8.38 -3.86 -22.32
N GLU A 147 7.11 -3.59 -22.05
CA GLU A 147 6.44 -2.34 -22.38
C GLU A 147 6.32 -1.43 -21.16
N ILE A 148 6.61 -0.13 -21.37
CA ILE A 148 6.40 0.87 -20.32
C ILE A 148 4.91 1.17 -20.21
N ARG A 149 4.35 0.89 -19.04
CA ARG A 149 2.96 1.20 -18.69
C ARG A 149 2.89 2.14 -17.50
N SER A 150 1.83 2.93 -17.47
CA SER A 150 1.46 3.73 -16.29
C SER A 150 0.11 3.28 -15.77
N TRP A 151 0.00 3.15 -14.47
CA TRP A 151 -1.23 2.77 -13.79
C TRP A 151 -1.28 3.38 -12.40
N SER A 152 -2.49 3.48 -11.85
CA SER A 152 -2.70 3.95 -10.48
C SER A 152 -3.69 3.06 -9.77
N THR A 153 -3.46 2.88 -8.47
CA THR A 153 -4.40 2.21 -7.57
C THR A 153 -4.57 3.02 -6.29
N ALA A 154 -5.72 2.87 -5.64
CA ALA A 154 -5.95 3.50 -4.35
C ALA A 154 -6.69 2.57 -3.38
N LEU A 155 -6.43 2.77 -2.09
CA LEU A 155 -7.08 2.15 -0.95
C LEU A 155 -7.67 3.24 -0.05
N CYS A 156 -8.93 3.04 0.37
CA CYS A 156 -9.56 3.84 1.40
C CYS A 156 -9.89 2.89 2.57
N ILE A 157 -9.09 2.94 3.64
CA ILE A 157 -9.07 1.98 4.74
C ILE A 157 -9.78 2.59 5.95
N PRO A 158 -10.90 2.00 6.44
CA PRO A 158 -11.54 2.46 7.67
C PRO A 158 -10.61 2.32 8.88
N PHE A 159 -10.56 3.33 9.73
CA PHE A 159 -9.78 3.31 10.97
C PHE A 159 -10.18 2.14 11.89
N SER A 160 -11.47 1.80 11.92
CA SER A 160 -12.00 0.68 12.72
C SER A 160 -11.37 -0.67 12.38
N LEU A 161 -10.92 -0.86 11.14
CA LEU A 161 -10.28 -2.12 10.71
C LEU A 161 -8.82 -2.23 11.14
N VAL A 162 -8.20 -1.11 11.53
CA VAL A 162 -6.76 -1.04 11.85
C VAL A 162 -6.47 -0.56 13.26
N GLY A 163 -7.45 -0.66 14.14
CA GLY A 163 -7.29 -0.31 15.56
C GLY A 163 -7.12 1.20 15.84
N LEU A 164 -7.54 2.06 14.90
CA LEU A 164 -7.55 3.50 15.08
C LEU A 164 -8.95 4.00 15.46
N ASP A 165 -9.00 5.00 16.32
CA ASP A 165 -10.22 5.74 16.65
C ASP A 165 -10.11 7.17 16.12
N GLY A 166 -10.96 7.55 15.19
CA GLY A 166 -10.96 8.89 14.57
C GLY A 166 -11.15 10.04 15.57
N ASN A 167 -11.78 9.77 16.71
CA ASN A 167 -11.95 10.76 17.80
C ASN A 167 -10.73 10.87 18.72
N ASN A 168 -9.84 9.89 18.68
CA ASN A 168 -8.65 9.80 19.54
C ASN A 168 -7.49 9.15 18.78
N LEU A 169 -7.08 9.78 17.68
CA LEU A 169 -5.95 9.28 16.89
C LEU A 169 -4.65 9.42 17.68
N PRO A 170 -3.74 8.44 17.59
CA PRO A 170 -2.37 8.61 18.04
C PRO A 170 -1.69 9.72 17.22
N GLU A 171 -0.72 10.39 17.82
CA GLU A 171 0.06 11.42 17.11
C GLU A 171 0.76 10.84 15.89
N GLU A 172 1.27 9.61 16.02
CA GLU A 172 1.99 8.89 14.97
C GLU A 172 1.67 7.39 14.97
N ILE A 173 1.84 6.78 13.81
CA ILE A 173 1.92 5.33 13.62
C ILE A 173 3.24 4.97 12.93
N ARG A 174 3.63 3.71 13.03
CA ARG A 174 4.77 3.17 12.28
C ARG A 174 4.25 2.46 11.03
N ALA A 175 4.81 2.78 9.86
CA ALA A 175 4.38 2.18 8.60
C ALA A 175 5.51 2.13 7.56
N ASN A 176 5.30 1.32 6.53
CA ASN A 176 6.14 1.35 5.34
C ASN A 176 5.28 1.12 4.09
N PHE A 177 5.82 1.54 2.96
CA PHE A 177 5.19 1.40 1.64
C PHE A 177 6.14 0.62 0.75
N TYR A 178 5.59 -0.29 -0.05
CA TYR A 178 6.38 -1.19 -0.86
C TYR A 178 5.86 -1.30 -2.28
N LYS A 179 6.76 -1.72 -3.15
CA LYS A 179 6.47 -2.14 -4.52
C LYS A 179 7.18 -3.45 -4.78
N CYS A 180 6.44 -4.44 -5.19
CA CYS A 180 7.00 -5.73 -5.59
C CYS A 180 6.42 -6.23 -6.91
N GLY A 181 6.98 -7.33 -7.37
CA GLY A 181 6.57 -8.07 -8.55
C GLY A 181 7.35 -9.36 -8.61
N ASP A 182 6.99 -10.34 -7.75
CA ASP A 182 7.78 -11.55 -7.56
C ASP A 182 7.84 -12.42 -8.82
N LYS A 183 6.76 -12.43 -9.62
CA LYS A 183 6.65 -13.19 -10.88
C LYS A 183 6.57 -12.31 -12.12
N THR A 184 6.91 -11.03 -12.03
CA THR A 184 7.12 -10.20 -13.22
C THR A 184 8.44 -10.58 -13.91
N ALA A 185 8.61 -10.24 -15.19
CA ALA A 185 9.85 -10.53 -15.92
C ALA A 185 11.08 -9.88 -15.27
N HIS A 186 10.90 -8.72 -14.65
CA HIS A 186 11.93 -8.05 -13.85
C HIS A 186 11.49 -8.08 -12.37
N THR A 187 11.74 -9.20 -11.69
CA THR A 187 11.46 -9.33 -10.25
C THR A 187 12.11 -8.19 -9.47
N HIS A 188 11.35 -7.55 -8.57
CA HIS A 188 11.80 -6.37 -7.84
C HIS A 188 11.13 -6.23 -6.47
N PHE A 189 11.86 -5.59 -5.55
CA PHE A 189 11.44 -5.33 -4.18
C PHE A 189 11.92 -3.95 -3.75
N LEU A 190 11.02 -2.97 -3.76
CA LEU A 190 11.33 -1.60 -3.35
C LEU A 190 10.60 -1.25 -2.06
N SER A 191 11.21 -0.38 -1.26
CA SER A 191 10.57 0.17 -0.07
C SER A 191 10.65 1.70 -0.03
N TRP A 192 9.79 2.30 0.76
CA TRP A 192 9.88 3.70 1.14
C TRP A 192 10.96 3.90 2.20
N ASN A 193 10.85 3.26 3.37
CA ASN A 193 11.89 3.27 4.38
C ASN A 193 12.82 2.06 4.19
N PRO A 194 14.15 2.22 4.26
CA PRO A 194 15.10 1.14 3.98
C PRO A 194 14.94 -0.07 4.89
N ILE A 195 15.22 -1.26 4.32
CA ILE A 195 15.29 -2.53 5.03
C ILE A 195 16.73 -3.05 4.95
N ASN A 196 17.36 -3.30 6.08
CA ASN A 196 18.73 -3.81 6.14
C ASN A 196 18.74 -5.29 6.49
N LEU A 197 18.43 -6.12 5.50
CA LEU A 197 18.41 -7.59 5.62
C LEU A 197 19.16 -8.23 4.44
N PRO A 198 19.67 -9.46 4.59
CA PRO A 198 20.41 -10.13 3.52
C PRO A 198 19.52 -10.64 2.38
N SER A 199 18.21 -10.79 2.59
CA SER A 199 17.24 -11.28 1.60
C SER A 199 15.91 -10.53 1.71
N PRO A 200 15.08 -10.50 0.62
CA PRO A 200 13.81 -9.80 0.62
C PRO A 200 12.84 -10.28 1.70
N ASP A 201 12.45 -9.36 2.57
CA ASP A 201 11.41 -9.56 3.58
C ASP A 201 10.80 -8.22 3.98
N PHE A 202 9.53 -7.98 3.64
CA PHE A 202 8.79 -6.76 4.00
C PHE A 202 8.10 -6.87 5.37
N HIS A 203 7.94 -8.10 5.90
CA HIS A 203 7.26 -8.37 7.15
C HIS A 203 8.13 -8.07 8.38
N ARG A 204 8.73 -6.88 8.41
CA ARG A 204 9.74 -6.44 9.37
C ARG A 204 9.38 -5.08 9.96
N PRO A 205 8.46 -5.04 10.94
CA PRO A 205 7.98 -3.79 11.54
C PRO A 205 9.07 -2.91 12.16
N GLU A 206 10.20 -3.49 12.54
CA GLU A 206 11.36 -2.74 13.05
C GLU A 206 11.95 -1.75 12.04
N PHE A 207 11.70 -1.97 10.74
CA PHE A 207 12.13 -1.07 9.66
C PHE A 207 11.01 -0.12 9.18
N PHE A 208 9.90 -0.04 9.87
CA PHE A 208 8.86 0.94 9.50
C PHE A 208 9.30 2.36 9.80
N GLY A 209 8.97 3.28 8.89
CA GLY A 209 9.13 4.72 9.06
C GLY A 209 8.05 5.31 9.99
N THR A 210 8.08 6.60 10.19
CA THR A 210 7.09 7.33 11.00
C THR A 210 6.05 7.98 10.09
N VAL A 211 4.79 7.81 10.41
CA VAL A 211 3.64 8.43 9.74
C VAL A 211 2.88 9.24 10.79
N THR A 212 3.02 10.56 10.74
CA THR A 212 2.36 11.49 11.67
C THR A 212 0.95 11.76 11.17
N LEU A 213 -0.04 11.48 12.00
CA LEU A 213 -1.46 11.57 11.60
C LEU A 213 -2.06 12.96 11.82
N GLY A 214 -1.35 14.00 12.01
CA GLY A 214 -1.83 15.38 12.12
C GLY A 214 -3.13 15.57 12.92
N LYS A 215 -3.25 16.66 13.64
CA LYS A 215 -4.49 17.04 14.36
C LYS A 215 -5.54 17.57 13.40
#